data_0e62db39f0ea6d462d70ed6e4de5164a
#
_entry.id   0e62db39f0ea6d462d70ed6e4de5164a
#
_cell.length_a   1.000
_cell.length_b   1.000
_cell.length_c   1.000
_cell.angle_alpha   90.00
_cell.angle_beta   90.00
_cell.angle_gamma   90.00
#
_symmetry.space_group_name_H-M   'P 1'
#
loop_
_entity.id
_entity.type
_entity.pdbx_description
1 polymer ?
#
loop_
_entity_poly.entity_id
_entity_poly.type
_entity_poly.pdbx_seq_one_letter_code
_entity_poly.pdbx_strand_id
1 'polypeptide(L)'
;RIQDRFQTRLNLTAANADEVVRKRVLQKTDTADSSLSIFYGQHEVVLRNLLSFKNAATMHLYSSPASFVSDYPFIPYQFELMGRVLTAIRENAATGLNLSSGERSQLALFMKSAIALKEERIGVLAPVPLFYDALKGFVDSIHATVINRAEEGGVLEAFDVEVLKLLFMIKYIKEIPGNVDNLTTMMVSRVDEDRLALSKKVVASLERLIRETLILRSGD
;
A
#
# COMPACT_ATOMS: atom_id res chain seq x y z
N ARG A 1 24.16 -8.79 29.20
CA ARG A 1 23.28 -8.30 28.08
C ARG A 1 21.84 -8.28 28.57
N ILE A 2 21.03 -7.27 28.17
CA ILE A 2 19.62 -7.13 28.64
C ILE A 2 18.75 -8.36 28.26
N GLN A 3 19.03 -8.99 27.13
CA GLN A 3 18.30 -10.16 26.61
C GLN A 3 18.40 -11.41 27.51
N ASP A 4 19.47 -11.53 28.30
CA ASP A 4 19.71 -12.70 29.13
C ASP A 4 18.92 -12.68 30.46
N ARG A 5 18.20 -11.58 30.70
CA ARG A 5 17.37 -11.38 31.92
C ARG A 5 15.93 -11.83 31.75
N PHE A 6 15.49 -12.19 30.51
CA PHE A 6 14.13 -12.62 30.22
C PHE A 6 14.09 -14.10 29.87
N GLN A 7 13.35 -14.87 30.65
CA GLN A 7 13.21 -16.34 30.43
C GLN A 7 12.31 -16.66 29.23
N THR A 8 11.40 -15.75 28.86
CA THR A 8 10.48 -15.95 27.73
C THR A 8 10.80 -14.93 26.63
N ARG A 9 11.13 -15.43 25.45
CA ARG A 9 11.29 -14.61 24.23
C ARG A 9 10.03 -14.74 23.38
N LEU A 10 9.31 -13.65 23.23
CA LEU A 10 8.20 -13.56 22.27
C LEU A 10 8.78 -12.94 20.98
N ASN A 11 8.84 -13.75 19.94
CA ASN A 11 9.16 -13.27 18.61
C ASN A 11 7.83 -12.86 17.93
N LEU A 12 7.67 -11.57 17.66
CA LEU A 12 6.63 -11.12 16.75
C LEU A 12 6.99 -11.61 15.32
N THR A 13 6.07 -12.30 14.65
CA THR A 13 6.21 -12.64 13.24
C THR A 13 5.36 -11.68 12.40
N ALA A 14 5.60 -11.60 11.08
CA ALA A 14 4.79 -10.77 10.18
C ALA A 14 3.29 -11.07 10.31
N ALA A 15 2.91 -12.35 10.44
CA ALA A 15 1.52 -12.77 10.71
C ALA A 15 0.97 -12.17 12.01
N ASN A 16 1.80 -12.03 13.04
CA ASN A 16 1.40 -11.40 14.30
C ASN A 16 1.22 -9.89 14.14
N ALA A 17 2.03 -9.23 13.30
CA ALA A 17 1.87 -7.80 13.01
C ALA A 17 0.52 -7.53 12.32
N ASP A 18 0.15 -8.34 11.33
CA ASP A 18 -1.13 -8.23 10.62
C ASP A 18 -2.31 -8.43 11.59
N GLU A 19 -2.21 -9.42 12.48
CA GLU A 19 -3.25 -9.67 13.50
C GLU A 19 -3.38 -8.48 14.47
N VAL A 20 -2.25 -7.89 14.88
CA VAL A 20 -2.25 -6.70 15.74
C VAL A 20 -2.87 -5.51 15.03
N VAL A 21 -2.58 -5.30 13.73
CA VAL A 21 -3.22 -4.25 12.94
C VAL A 21 -4.73 -4.44 12.94
N ARG A 22 -5.23 -5.64 12.60
CA ARG A 22 -6.67 -5.96 12.55
C ARG A 22 -7.35 -5.75 13.90
N LYS A 23 -6.77 -6.28 14.97
CA LYS A 23 -7.39 -6.29 16.30
C LYS A 23 -7.23 -4.99 17.09
N ARG A 24 -6.24 -4.14 16.78
CA ARG A 24 -5.92 -2.94 17.56
C ARG A 24 -6.07 -1.64 16.79
N VAL A 25 -5.67 -1.63 15.53
CA VAL A 25 -5.74 -0.42 14.69
C VAL A 25 -7.09 -0.34 13.99
N LEU A 26 -7.59 -1.48 13.49
CA LEU A 26 -8.78 -1.56 12.64
C LEU A 26 -10.02 -2.10 13.38
N GLN A 27 -9.98 -2.18 14.71
CA GLN A 27 -11.13 -2.64 15.49
C GLN A 27 -12.36 -1.75 15.22
N LYS A 28 -13.47 -2.37 14.84
CA LYS A 28 -14.74 -1.69 14.56
C LYS A 28 -15.66 -1.77 15.77
N THR A 29 -16.54 -0.80 15.88
CA THR A 29 -17.71 -0.89 16.75
C THR A 29 -18.74 -1.82 16.11
N ASP A 30 -19.68 -2.38 16.89
CA ASP A 30 -20.73 -3.28 16.38
C ASP A 30 -21.58 -2.62 15.29
N THR A 31 -21.81 -1.31 15.39
CA THR A 31 -22.53 -0.52 14.39
C THR A 31 -21.72 -0.42 13.08
N ALA A 32 -20.42 -0.16 13.19
CA ALA A 32 -19.55 -0.08 12.02
C ALA A 32 -19.38 -1.45 11.34
N ASP A 33 -19.27 -2.53 12.12
CA ASP A 33 -19.21 -3.91 11.62
C ASP A 33 -20.46 -4.25 10.79
N SER A 34 -21.65 -4.02 11.34
CA SER A 34 -22.93 -4.25 10.65
C SER A 34 -23.02 -3.42 9.36
N SER A 35 -22.66 -2.14 9.41
CA SER A 35 -22.70 -1.24 8.25
C SER A 35 -21.74 -1.66 7.16
N LEU A 36 -20.51 -2.06 7.51
CA LEU A 36 -19.50 -2.53 6.56
C LEU A 36 -19.88 -3.89 5.96
N SER A 37 -20.49 -4.79 6.73
CA SER A 37 -20.98 -6.07 6.23
C SER A 37 -22.06 -5.90 5.17
N ILE A 38 -23.03 -5.01 5.40
CA ILE A 38 -24.09 -4.66 4.44
C ILE A 38 -23.46 -4.01 3.20
N PHE A 39 -22.56 -3.05 3.42
CA PHE A 39 -21.86 -2.36 2.32
C PHE A 39 -21.10 -3.33 1.41
N TYR A 40 -20.36 -4.30 2.00
CA TYR A 40 -19.67 -5.32 1.22
C TYR A 40 -20.63 -6.15 0.38
N GLY A 41 -21.75 -6.61 0.95
CA GLY A 41 -22.74 -7.40 0.23
C GLY A 41 -23.32 -6.67 -1.00
N GLN A 42 -23.42 -5.35 -0.93
CA GLN A 42 -23.88 -4.51 -2.06
C GLN A 42 -22.80 -4.29 -3.13
N HIS A 43 -21.52 -4.38 -2.76
CA HIS A 43 -20.39 -3.99 -3.63
C HIS A 43 -19.40 -5.13 -3.93
N GLU A 44 -19.66 -6.36 -3.51
CA GLU A 44 -18.73 -7.49 -3.68
C GLU A 44 -18.26 -7.67 -5.13
N VAL A 45 -19.19 -7.65 -6.08
CA VAL A 45 -18.88 -7.82 -7.51
C VAL A 45 -18.05 -6.65 -8.04
N VAL A 46 -18.39 -5.43 -7.62
CA VAL A 46 -17.65 -4.22 -7.98
C VAL A 46 -16.23 -4.30 -7.45
N LEU A 47 -16.05 -4.63 -6.17
CA LEU A 47 -14.73 -4.78 -5.53
C LEU A 47 -13.87 -5.83 -6.22
N ARG A 48 -14.46 -6.98 -6.58
CA ARG A 48 -13.74 -8.06 -7.28
C ARG A 48 -13.21 -7.60 -8.65
N ASN A 49 -14.02 -6.85 -9.41
CA ASN A 49 -13.62 -6.32 -10.72
C ASN A 49 -12.60 -5.17 -10.58
N LEU A 50 -12.83 -4.29 -9.61
CA LEU A 50 -11.99 -3.11 -9.36
C LEU A 50 -10.58 -3.49 -8.94
N LEU A 51 -10.44 -4.55 -8.12
CA LEU A 51 -9.20 -4.96 -7.49
C LEU A 51 -8.48 -6.12 -8.23
N SER A 52 -8.80 -6.37 -9.50
CA SER A 52 -8.20 -7.45 -10.28
C SER A 52 -6.76 -7.13 -10.70
N PHE A 53 -5.87 -8.12 -10.58
CA PHE A 53 -4.50 -8.07 -11.07
C PHE A 53 -4.32 -8.87 -12.35
N LYS A 54 -3.34 -8.49 -13.20
CA LYS A 54 -2.97 -9.21 -14.43
C LYS A 54 -1.52 -9.65 -14.41
N ASN A 55 -1.29 -10.90 -14.76
CA ASN A 55 0.05 -11.49 -14.84
C ASN A 55 0.85 -11.35 -13.52
N ALA A 56 0.15 -11.27 -12.39
CA ALA A 56 0.74 -11.21 -11.06
C ALA A 56 0.62 -12.57 -10.36
N ALA A 57 1.40 -12.77 -9.31
CA ALA A 57 1.17 -13.88 -8.39
C ALA A 57 -0.23 -13.77 -7.78
N THR A 58 -0.73 -14.85 -7.17
CA THR A 58 -2.04 -14.83 -6.51
C THR A 58 -2.07 -13.77 -5.40
N MET A 59 -2.93 -12.78 -5.55
CA MET A 59 -3.14 -11.71 -4.59
C MET A 59 -4.35 -12.01 -3.71
N HIS A 60 -4.18 -11.89 -2.40
CA HIS A 60 -5.28 -12.02 -1.46
C HIS A 60 -6.19 -10.80 -1.55
N LEU A 61 -7.46 -11.02 -1.86
CA LEU A 61 -8.50 -10.00 -1.90
C LEU A 61 -9.56 -10.31 -0.84
N TYR A 62 -10.54 -9.41 -0.68
CA TYR A 62 -11.67 -9.67 0.19
C TYR A 62 -12.42 -10.94 -0.26
N SER A 63 -12.58 -11.88 0.65
CA SER A 63 -13.20 -13.20 0.39
C SER A 63 -14.59 -13.37 1.02
N SER A 64 -14.95 -12.47 1.93
CA SER A 64 -16.21 -12.52 2.67
C SER A 64 -16.50 -11.17 3.34
N PRO A 65 -17.74 -10.93 3.82
CA PRO A 65 -18.07 -9.76 4.66
C PRO A 65 -17.13 -9.63 5.86
N ALA A 66 -16.83 -10.74 6.55
CA ALA A 66 -15.93 -10.73 7.70
C ALA A 66 -14.50 -10.33 7.32
N SER A 67 -13.98 -10.81 6.17
CA SER A 67 -12.69 -10.39 5.63
C SER A 67 -12.67 -8.89 5.32
N PHE A 68 -13.75 -8.37 4.70
CA PHE A 68 -13.87 -6.94 4.42
C PHE A 68 -13.88 -6.11 5.69
N VAL A 69 -14.73 -6.43 6.65
CA VAL A 69 -14.83 -5.72 7.94
C VAL A 69 -13.48 -5.72 8.67
N SER A 70 -12.81 -6.87 8.71
CA SER A 70 -11.53 -7.01 9.39
C SER A 70 -10.45 -6.09 8.82
N ASP A 71 -10.35 -6.01 7.50
CA ASP A 71 -9.22 -5.39 6.81
C ASP A 71 -9.50 -3.95 6.36
N TYR A 72 -10.78 -3.56 6.17
CA TYR A 72 -11.18 -2.23 5.71
C TYR A 72 -10.57 -1.10 6.56
N PRO A 73 -10.02 -0.04 5.98
CA PRO A 73 -10.04 0.35 4.55
C PRO A 73 -8.90 -0.25 3.72
N PHE A 74 -8.07 -1.12 4.29
CA PHE A 74 -6.97 -1.78 3.59
C PHE A 74 -7.46 -3.01 2.84
N ILE A 75 -6.78 -3.35 1.74
CA ILE A 75 -7.06 -4.52 0.93
C ILE A 75 -6.13 -5.66 1.37
N PRO A 76 -6.60 -6.91 1.53
CA PRO A 76 -5.81 -8.01 2.09
C PRO A 76 -4.41 -8.18 1.50
N TYR A 77 -4.22 -8.01 0.17
CA TYR A 77 -2.89 -8.12 -0.46
C TYR A 77 -1.86 -7.11 0.07
N GLN A 78 -2.31 -5.98 0.59
CA GLN A 78 -1.42 -4.90 1.04
C GLN A 78 -0.61 -5.30 2.27
N PHE A 79 -1.11 -6.20 3.10
CA PHE A 79 -0.38 -6.67 4.28
C PHE A 79 0.90 -7.39 3.85
N GLU A 80 0.79 -8.33 2.91
CA GLU A 80 1.94 -9.03 2.36
C GLU A 80 2.84 -8.10 1.53
N LEU A 81 2.24 -7.25 0.68
CA LEU A 81 2.98 -6.29 -0.14
C LEU A 81 3.86 -5.38 0.73
N MET A 82 3.33 -4.80 1.80
CA MET A 82 4.09 -3.91 2.67
C MET A 82 5.23 -4.64 3.40
N GLY A 83 5.04 -5.89 3.80
CA GLY A 83 6.12 -6.73 4.34
C GLY A 83 7.26 -6.92 3.33
N ARG A 84 6.93 -7.20 2.06
CA ARG A 84 7.90 -7.33 0.96
C ARG A 84 8.59 -6.01 0.64
N VAL A 85 7.86 -4.91 0.61
CA VAL A 85 8.42 -3.56 0.38
C VAL A 85 9.43 -3.20 1.47
N LEU A 86 9.11 -3.41 2.75
CA LEU A 86 10.03 -3.17 3.86
C LEU A 86 11.29 -4.04 3.77
N THR A 87 11.14 -5.30 3.36
CA THR A 87 12.27 -6.21 3.15
C THR A 87 13.14 -5.73 1.99
N ALA A 88 12.53 -5.38 0.85
CA ALA A 88 13.23 -4.89 -0.33
C ALA A 88 13.99 -3.57 -0.06
N ILE A 89 13.39 -2.64 0.67
CA ILE A 89 14.07 -1.40 1.09
C ILE A 89 15.30 -1.74 1.96
N ARG A 90 15.16 -2.67 2.90
CA ARG A 90 16.26 -3.08 3.79
C ARG A 90 17.42 -3.72 3.03
N GLU A 91 17.11 -4.60 2.07
CA GLU A 91 18.11 -5.32 1.30
C GLU A 91 18.84 -4.44 0.28
N ASN A 92 18.17 -3.40 -0.21
CA ASN A 92 18.70 -2.50 -1.24
C ASN A 92 19.15 -1.14 -0.69
N ALA A 93 19.00 -0.87 0.61
CA ALA A 93 19.50 0.36 1.22
C ALA A 93 21.04 0.34 1.31
N ALA A 94 21.68 1.30 0.67
CA ALA A 94 23.14 1.48 0.70
C ALA A 94 23.68 1.87 2.09
N THR A 95 22.82 2.36 2.96
CA THR A 95 23.12 2.72 4.34
C THR A 95 22.60 1.61 5.25
N GLY A 96 23.48 0.96 6.02
CA GLY A 96 23.15 -0.08 7.00
C GLY A 96 22.23 0.42 8.14
N LEU A 97 21.13 1.09 7.75
CA LEU A 97 20.09 1.50 8.67
C LEU A 97 19.54 0.25 9.35
N ASN A 98 19.83 0.12 10.65
CA ASN A 98 19.21 -0.84 11.53
C ASN A 98 17.70 -0.54 11.59
N LEU A 99 16.96 -0.96 10.55
CA LEU A 99 15.52 -1.01 10.62
C LEU A 99 15.16 -1.91 11.80
N SER A 100 14.62 -1.32 12.87
CA SER A 100 14.00 -2.08 13.95
C SER A 100 13.10 -3.16 13.34
N SER A 101 12.95 -4.28 14.01
CA SER A 101 12.25 -5.48 13.52
C SER A 101 11.12 -5.13 12.53
N GLY A 102 11.10 -5.80 11.36
CA GLY A 102 10.17 -5.49 10.25
C GLY A 102 8.72 -5.32 10.69
N GLU A 103 8.33 -6.02 11.76
CA GLU A 103 6.98 -6.02 12.31
C GLU A 103 6.57 -4.67 12.94
N ARG A 104 7.47 -4.01 13.67
CA ARG A 104 7.18 -2.66 14.23
C ARG A 104 7.03 -1.64 13.12
N SER A 105 7.85 -1.75 12.08
CA SER A 105 7.77 -0.89 10.91
C SER A 105 6.45 -1.10 10.17
N GLN A 106 6.03 -2.35 9.97
CA GLN A 106 4.76 -2.69 9.33
C GLN A 106 3.57 -2.15 10.13
N LEU A 107 3.54 -2.35 11.46
CA LEU A 107 2.50 -1.79 12.31
C LEU A 107 2.43 -0.25 12.20
N ALA A 108 3.58 0.42 12.20
CA ALA A 108 3.63 1.87 12.06
C ALA A 108 3.12 2.35 10.69
N LEU A 109 3.39 1.61 9.59
CA LEU A 109 2.86 1.92 8.26
C LEU A 109 1.33 1.91 8.26
N PHE A 110 0.72 0.80 8.70
CA PHE A 110 -0.73 0.67 8.74
C PHE A 110 -1.38 1.66 9.68
N MET A 111 -0.80 1.92 10.85
CA MET A 111 -1.32 2.89 11.80
C MET A 111 -1.32 4.32 11.21
N LYS A 112 -0.22 4.77 10.61
CA LYS A 112 -0.15 6.11 9.99
C LYS A 112 -1.11 6.24 8.81
N SER A 113 -1.21 5.21 7.96
CA SER A 113 -2.14 5.19 6.83
C SER A 113 -3.61 5.16 7.29
N ALA A 114 -3.93 4.43 8.37
CA ALA A 114 -5.27 4.45 8.95
C ALA A 114 -5.64 5.83 9.52
N ILE A 115 -4.69 6.50 10.18
CA ILE A 115 -4.90 7.87 10.70
C ILE A 115 -5.16 8.85 9.56
N ALA A 116 -4.48 8.71 8.42
CA ALA A 116 -4.70 9.56 7.26
C ALA A 116 -6.12 9.44 6.68
N LEU A 117 -6.75 8.28 6.84
CA LEU A 117 -8.11 8.00 6.34
C LEU A 117 -9.21 8.13 7.41
N LYS A 118 -8.90 8.52 8.64
CA LYS A 118 -9.83 8.45 9.79
C LYS A 118 -11.09 9.32 9.64
N GLU A 119 -11.02 10.40 8.86
CA GLU A 119 -12.15 11.32 8.61
C GLU A 119 -12.91 10.99 7.31
N GLU A 120 -12.46 9.97 6.58
CA GLU A 120 -13.06 9.60 5.32
C GLU A 120 -14.37 8.81 5.53
N ARG A 121 -15.28 8.97 4.57
CA ARG A 121 -16.56 8.25 4.60
C ARG A 121 -16.39 6.80 4.14
N ILE A 122 -17.35 5.97 4.50
CA ILE A 122 -17.47 4.59 4.02
C ILE A 122 -17.37 4.56 2.47
N GLY A 123 -16.64 3.57 1.96
CA GLY A 123 -16.35 3.44 0.53
C GLY A 123 -14.94 3.92 0.14
N VAL A 124 -14.20 4.60 1.04
CA VAL A 124 -12.77 4.85 0.83
C VAL A 124 -11.99 3.53 0.87
N LEU A 125 -10.95 3.42 0.07
CA LEU A 125 -9.95 2.35 0.12
C LEU A 125 -8.57 2.99 0.22
N ALA A 126 -7.64 2.32 0.88
CA ALA A 126 -6.27 2.80 0.98
C ALA A 126 -5.52 2.52 -0.33
N PRO A 127 -5.18 3.52 -1.17
CA PRO A 127 -4.32 3.29 -2.32
C PRO A 127 -2.89 2.99 -1.84
N VAL A 128 -2.13 2.19 -2.59
CA VAL A 128 -0.78 1.79 -2.18
C VAL A 128 0.16 2.98 -1.96
N PRO A 129 0.15 4.06 -2.77
CA PRO A 129 1.00 5.23 -2.52
C PRO A 129 0.83 5.86 -1.14
N LEU A 130 -0.33 5.72 -0.50
CA LEU A 130 -0.60 6.24 0.83
C LEU A 130 0.43 5.78 1.89
N PHE A 131 0.98 4.58 1.70
CA PHE A 131 2.00 4.03 2.61
C PHE A 131 3.36 4.71 2.48
N TYR A 132 3.62 5.43 1.37
CA TYR A 132 4.93 6.04 1.11
C TYR A 132 5.34 7.04 2.19
N ASP A 133 4.42 7.88 2.67
CA ASP A 133 4.74 8.89 3.69
C ASP A 133 5.15 8.26 5.03
N ALA A 134 4.64 7.08 5.33
CA ALA A 134 5.08 6.31 6.48
C ALA A 134 6.44 5.64 6.24
N LEU A 135 6.82 5.40 4.99
CA LEU A 135 8.10 4.82 4.58
C LEU A 135 9.24 5.84 4.48
N LYS A 136 8.94 7.15 4.39
CA LYS A 136 9.97 8.20 4.16
C LYS A 136 11.19 8.08 5.09
N GLY A 137 11.00 7.69 6.36
CA GLY A 137 12.09 7.49 7.32
C GLY A 137 13.00 6.29 7.04
N PHE A 138 12.64 5.43 6.11
CA PHE A 138 13.37 4.20 5.74
C PHE A 138 13.91 4.25 4.31
N VAL A 139 13.52 5.25 3.53
CA VAL A 139 13.91 5.41 2.13
C VAL A 139 15.28 6.06 2.04
N ASP A 140 16.13 5.56 1.15
CA ASP A 140 17.41 6.18 0.81
C ASP A 140 17.20 7.65 0.41
N SER A 141 18.12 8.50 0.86
CA SER A 141 18.08 9.95 0.60
C SER A 141 18.03 10.31 -0.88
N ILE A 142 18.62 9.50 -1.76
CA ILE A 142 18.62 9.73 -3.21
C ILE A 142 17.19 9.60 -3.76
N HIS A 143 16.51 8.51 -3.44
CA HIS A 143 15.13 8.26 -3.90
C HIS A 143 14.15 9.25 -3.27
N ALA A 144 14.31 9.55 -1.99
CA ALA A 144 13.51 10.56 -1.30
C ALA A 144 13.69 11.94 -1.94
N THR A 145 14.91 12.31 -2.34
CA THR A 145 15.19 13.58 -3.01
C THR A 145 14.53 13.67 -4.39
N VAL A 146 14.51 12.59 -5.16
CA VAL A 146 13.82 12.58 -6.48
C VAL A 146 12.32 12.81 -6.30
N ILE A 147 11.68 12.12 -5.36
CA ILE A 147 10.24 12.27 -5.11
C ILE A 147 9.92 13.65 -4.52
N ASN A 148 10.72 14.16 -3.58
CA ASN A 148 10.52 15.49 -3.03
C ASN A 148 10.67 16.59 -4.11
N ARG A 149 11.65 16.49 -5.01
CA ARG A 149 11.79 17.41 -6.14
C ARG A 149 10.61 17.32 -7.10
N ALA A 150 10.06 16.13 -7.32
CA ALA A 150 8.86 15.94 -8.13
C ALA A 150 7.63 16.59 -7.48
N GLU A 151 7.51 16.53 -6.15
CA GLU A 151 6.45 17.22 -5.38
C GLU A 151 6.57 18.75 -5.45
N GLU A 152 7.79 19.28 -5.35
CA GLU A 152 8.06 20.72 -5.24
C GLU A 152 8.20 21.42 -6.60
N GLY A 153 8.52 20.66 -7.65
CA GLY A 153 8.94 21.20 -8.94
C GLY A 153 7.83 21.84 -9.80
N GLY A 154 6.57 21.64 -9.47
CA GLY A 154 5.41 22.27 -10.13
C GLY A 154 5.16 21.84 -11.60
N VAL A 155 5.95 20.90 -12.15
CA VAL A 155 5.84 20.39 -13.51
C VAL A 155 4.87 19.20 -13.58
N LEU A 156 4.82 18.40 -12.49
CA LEU A 156 3.99 17.22 -12.37
C LEU A 156 2.70 17.53 -11.63
N GLU A 157 1.63 16.83 -12.02
CA GLU A 157 0.40 16.83 -11.25
C GLU A 157 0.57 16.01 -9.95
N ALA A 158 -0.21 16.32 -8.92
CA ALA A 158 -0.18 15.55 -7.66
C ALA A 158 -0.37 14.03 -7.90
N PHE A 159 -1.21 13.65 -8.84
CA PHE A 159 -1.41 12.25 -9.21
C PHE A 159 -0.16 11.59 -9.81
N ASP A 160 0.65 12.32 -10.55
CA ASP A 160 1.90 11.80 -11.12
C ASP A 160 2.90 11.46 -10.02
N VAL A 161 2.94 12.29 -8.98
CA VAL A 161 3.78 12.04 -7.81
C VAL A 161 3.31 10.78 -7.08
N GLU A 162 2.01 10.56 -6.95
CA GLU A 162 1.48 9.33 -6.34
C GLU A 162 1.83 8.09 -7.19
N VAL A 163 1.76 8.17 -8.53
CA VAL A 163 2.21 7.09 -9.41
C VAL A 163 3.72 6.85 -9.28
N LEU A 164 4.53 7.90 -9.14
CA LEU A 164 5.97 7.79 -8.93
C LEU A 164 6.29 7.12 -7.58
N LYS A 165 5.59 7.48 -6.51
CA LYS A 165 5.69 6.82 -5.19
C LYS A 165 5.36 5.34 -5.29
N LEU A 166 4.28 4.99 -5.99
CA LEU A 166 3.88 3.60 -6.22
C LEU A 166 4.98 2.81 -6.95
N LEU A 167 5.48 3.34 -8.08
CA LEU A 167 6.54 2.71 -8.85
C LEU A 167 7.81 2.49 -8.03
N PHE A 168 8.19 3.46 -7.20
CA PHE A 168 9.28 3.31 -6.26
C PHE A 168 9.07 2.15 -5.29
N MET A 169 7.87 2.05 -4.69
CA MET A 169 7.55 1.02 -3.70
C MET A 169 7.59 -0.39 -4.29
N ILE A 170 7.12 -0.56 -5.53
CA ILE A 170 7.08 -1.89 -6.19
C ILE A 170 8.32 -2.22 -7.01
N LYS A 171 9.30 -1.32 -7.10
CA LYS A 171 10.51 -1.45 -7.94
C LYS A 171 11.20 -2.82 -7.83
N TYR A 172 11.23 -3.40 -6.65
CA TYR A 172 11.89 -4.67 -6.37
C TYR A 172 10.92 -5.83 -6.13
N ILE A 173 9.62 -5.62 -6.35
CA ILE A 173 8.56 -6.61 -6.12
C ILE A 173 8.29 -7.35 -7.43
N LYS A 174 8.89 -8.52 -7.60
CA LYS A 174 8.78 -9.32 -8.83
C LYS A 174 7.40 -9.96 -9.03
N GLU A 175 6.67 -10.16 -7.95
CA GLU A 175 5.36 -10.80 -7.92
C GLU A 175 4.24 -9.96 -8.51
N ILE A 176 4.46 -8.64 -8.62
CA ILE A 176 3.48 -7.70 -9.18
C ILE A 176 4.16 -6.91 -10.31
N PRO A 177 4.01 -7.32 -11.56
CA PRO A 177 4.51 -6.54 -12.69
C PRO A 177 3.93 -5.12 -12.70
N GLY A 178 4.77 -4.13 -13.00
CA GLY A 178 4.39 -2.72 -13.08
C GLY A 178 3.62 -2.36 -14.37
N ASN A 179 2.72 -3.23 -14.82
CA ASN A 179 1.86 -2.94 -15.97
C ASN A 179 0.71 -2.00 -15.58
N VAL A 180 0.09 -1.35 -16.58
CA VAL A 180 -0.99 -0.36 -16.37
C VAL A 180 -2.15 -0.91 -15.56
N ASP A 181 -2.56 -2.17 -15.79
CA ASP A 181 -3.67 -2.80 -15.06
C ASP A 181 -3.38 -2.92 -13.57
N ASN A 182 -2.19 -3.38 -13.21
CA ASN A 182 -1.77 -3.55 -11.82
C ASN A 182 -1.54 -2.21 -11.12
N LEU A 183 -0.92 -1.24 -11.82
CA LEU A 183 -0.78 0.12 -11.30
C LEU A 183 -2.16 0.73 -11.05
N THR A 184 -3.11 0.57 -11.99
CA THR A 184 -4.48 1.04 -11.80
C THR A 184 -5.13 0.41 -10.56
N THR A 185 -5.00 -0.91 -10.37
CA THR A 185 -5.52 -1.60 -9.19
C THR A 185 -4.93 -1.06 -7.89
N MET A 186 -3.63 -0.79 -7.86
CA MET A 186 -2.94 -0.28 -6.67
C MET A 186 -3.21 1.21 -6.39
N MET A 187 -3.71 1.95 -7.40
CA MET A 187 -4.11 3.35 -7.26
C MET A 187 -5.58 3.53 -6.86
N VAL A 188 -6.37 2.45 -6.82
CA VAL A 188 -7.79 2.54 -6.41
C VAL A 188 -7.90 3.13 -5.00
N SER A 189 -8.70 4.17 -4.87
CA SER A 189 -8.92 4.91 -3.62
C SER A 189 -10.37 4.86 -3.12
N ARG A 190 -11.31 4.39 -3.95
CA ARG A 190 -12.73 4.32 -3.61
C ARG A 190 -13.41 3.12 -4.26
N VAL A 191 -14.45 2.62 -3.62
CA VAL A 191 -15.24 1.48 -4.14
C VAL A 191 -16.06 1.89 -5.38
N ASP A 192 -16.44 3.15 -5.48
CA ASP A 192 -17.20 3.72 -6.62
C ASP A 192 -16.29 4.30 -7.73
N GLU A 193 -15.00 3.96 -7.73
CA GLU A 193 -14.01 4.43 -8.71
C GLU A 193 -14.33 3.92 -10.12
N ASP A 194 -14.33 4.80 -11.12
CA ASP A 194 -14.35 4.40 -12.52
C ASP A 194 -12.95 3.87 -12.92
N ARG A 195 -12.82 2.53 -12.95
CA ARG A 195 -11.56 1.87 -13.29
C ARG A 195 -11.02 2.28 -14.66
N LEU A 196 -11.87 2.51 -15.64
CA LEU A 196 -11.45 2.90 -17.01
C LEU A 196 -10.88 4.32 -17.01
N ALA A 197 -11.57 5.24 -16.33
CA ALA A 197 -11.09 6.61 -16.18
C ALA A 197 -9.78 6.66 -15.41
N LEU A 198 -9.67 5.88 -14.30
CA LEU A 198 -8.44 5.77 -13.51
C LEU A 198 -7.30 5.18 -14.36
N SER A 199 -7.55 4.14 -15.17
CA SER A 199 -6.54 3.55 -16.06
C SER A 199 -6.00 4.56 -17.06
N LYS A 200 -6.88 5.35 -17.69
CA LYS A 200 -6.47 6.43 -18.60
C LYS A 200 -5.61 7.48 -17.89
N LYS A 201 -5.96 7.82 -16.65
CA LYS A 201 -5.20 8.76 -15.84
C LYS A 201 -3.81 8.20 -15.48
N VAL A 202 -3.70 6.91 -15.17
CA VAL A 202 -2.41 6.23 -14.95
C VAL A 202 -1.55 6.27 -16.21
N VAL A 203 -2.10 5.94 -17.39
CA VAL A 203 -1.36 6.00 -18.66
C VAL A 203 -0.82 7.39 -18.92
N ALA A 204 -1.67 8.43 -18.81
CA ALA A 204 -1.26 9.82 -19.01
C ALA A 204 -0.16 10.24 -18.01
N SER A 205 -0.25 9.77 -16.77
CA SER A 205 0.77 10.00 -15.74
C SER A 205 2.10 9.35 -16.11
N LEU A 206 2.10 8.08 -16.54
CA LEU A 206 3.31 7.38 -16.99
C LEU A 206 3.98 8.10 -18.16
N GLU A 207 3.21 8.61 -19.13
CA GLU A 207 3.73 9.39 -20.26
C GLU A 207 4.41 10.69 -19.79
N ARG A 208 3.85 11.40 -18.80
CA ARG A 208 4.46 12.58 -18.21
C ARG A 208 5.75 12.23 -17.47
N LEU A 209 5.75 11.17 -16.66
CA LEU A 209 6.94 10.73 -15.92
C LEU A 209 8.08 10.29 -16.84
N ILE A 210 7.76 9.66 -17.99
CA ILE A 210 8.77 9.32 -19.03
C ILE A 210 9.32 10.58 -19.66
N ARG A 211 8.47 11.56 -20.00
CA ARG A 211 8.90 12.84 -20.59
C ARG A 211 9.84 13.60 -19.69
N GLU A 212 9.60 13.57 -18.39
CA GLU A 212 10.45 14.18 -17.37
C GLU A 212 11.68 13.32 -17.01
N THR A 213 11.90 12.20 -17.71
CA THR A 213 13.02 11.26 -17.49
C THR A 213 13.12 10.68 -16.09
N LEU A 214 12.01 10.67 -15.34
CA LEU A 214 11.94 10.11 -13.99
C LEU A 214 11.79 8.60 -13.99
N ILE A 215 11.24 8.05 -15.07
CA ILE A 215 11.12 6.61 -15.29
C ILE A 215 11.48 6.26 -16.73
N LEU A 216 11.85 5.00 -16.95
CA LEU A 216 12.09 4.45 -18.28
C LEU A 216 11.08 3.32 -18.54
N ARG A 217 10.60 3.24 -19.79
CA ARG A 217 9.80 2.10 -20.23
C ARG A 217 10.73 0.91 -20.47
N SER A 218 10.44 -0.22 -19.85
CA SER A 218 11.15 -1.48 -20.02
C SER A 218 10.19 -2.50 -20.64
N GLY A 219 10.48 -2.94 -21.84
CA GLY A 219 9.66 -3.89 -22.60
C GLY A 219 8.55 -3.23 -23.43
N ASP A 220 7.91 -4.04 -24.28
CA ASP A 220 6.75 -3.66 -25.11
C ASP A 220 5.46 -3.53 -24.32
#